data_1fddcc09dbb690cc34d0b5d067a7cbb0
#
_entry.id   1fddcc09dbb690cc34d0b5d067a7cbb0
#
_cell.length_a   1.000
_cell.length_b   1.000
_cell.length_c   1.000
_cell.angle_alpha   90.00
_cell.angle_beta   90.00
_cell.angle_gamma   90.00
#
_symmetry.space_group_name_H-M   'P 1'
#
loop_
_entity.id
_entity.type
_entity.pdbx_description
1 polymer ?
#
loop_
_entity_poly.entity_id
_entity_poly.type
_entity_poly.pdbx_seq_one_letter_code
_entity_poly.pdbx_strand_id
1 'polypeptide(L)'
;MENNTQEQPDRLGETLRKVREHRRLSIKQVSEDIKARVKYLEYLEAGRYDLLPANVYVRGLVKNYAEYLGLPSNQAIRSEEHTS
;
A
#
# COMPACT_ATOMS: atom_id res chain seq x y z
N MET A 1 15.22 12.13 -14.96
CA MET A 1 15.21 12.18 -14.20
C MET A 1 14.19 12.52 -13.44
N GLU A 2 13.77 13.30 -13.33
CA GLU A 2 12.87 13.65 -12.59
C GLU A 2 11.73 12.84 -12.57
N ASN A 3 11.47 12.22 -13.44
CA ASN A 3 10.34 11.47 -13.40
C ASN A 3 10.36 10.48 -12.34
N ASN A 4 11.35 10.34 -11.62
CA ASN A 4 11.32 9.43 -10.60
C ASN A 4 10.24 9.67 -9.69
N THR A 5 9.88 10.87 -9.46
CA THR A 5 8.88 11.11 -8.49
C THR A 5 7.62 10.47 -8.85
N GLN A 6 7.29 10.42 -10.06
CA GLN A 6 6.05 9.90 -10.34
C GLN A 6 5.99 8.46 -10.13
N GLU A 7 7.08 7.80 -10.12
CA GLU A 7 7.06 6.43 -9.96
C GLU A 7 6.88 6.00 -8.57
N GLN A 8 7.07 6.88 -7.62
CA GLN A 8 7.05 6.45 -6.29
C GLN A 8 5.76 5.87 -5.82
N PRO A 9 4.63 6.45 -6.11
CA PRO A 9 3.39 5.85 -5.65
C PRO A 9 3.20 4.47 -6.22
N ASP A 10 3.57 4.30 -7.47
CA ASP A 10 3.41 3.02 -8.08
C ASP A 10 4.35 2.03 -7.46
N ARG A 11 5.52 2.46 -7.05
CA ARG A 11 6.44 1.58 -6.43
C ARG A 11 5.95 1.07 -5.11
N LEU A 12 5.25 1.88 -4.36
CA LEU A 12 4.72 1.43 -3.09
C LEU A 12 3.74 0.29 -3.30
N GLY A 13 2.82 0.46 -4.21
CA GLY A 13 1.84 -0.59 -4.47
C GLY A 13 2.50 -1.85 -4.96
N GLU A 14 3.49 -1.70 -5.83
CA GLU A 14 4.18 -2.84 -6.35
C GLU A 14 4.96 -3.55 -5.26
N THR A 15 5.56 -2.80 -4.36
CA THR A 15 6.28 -3.39 -3.25
C THR A 15 5.35 -4.18 -2.35
N LEU A 16 4.19 -3.63 -2.05
CA LEU A 16 3.22 -4.34 -1.23
C LEU A 16 2.81 -5.64 -1.90
N ARG A 17 2.54 -5.58 -3.19
CA ARG A 17 2.12 -6.78 -3.89
C ARG A 17 3.22 -7.82 -3.92
N LYS A 18 4.45 -7.41 -4.16
CA LYS A 18 5.55 -8.35 -4.26
C LYS A 18 5.80 -9.04 -2.92
N VAL A 19 5.76 -8.29 -1.84
CA VAL A 19 5.97 -8.88 -0.53
C VAL A 19 4.82 -9.82 -0.20
N ARG A 20 3.60 -9.43 -0.55
CA ARG A 20 2.45 -10.29 -0.31
C ARG A 20 2.60 -11.61 -1.06
N GLU A 21 2.98 -11.53 -2.33
CA GLU A 21 3.14 -12.72 -3.14
C GLU A 21 4.31 -13.57 -2.65
N HIS A 22 5.36 -12.93 -2.22
CA HIS A 22 6.51 -13.66 -1.69
C HIS A 22 6.11 -14.43 -0.44
N ARG A 23 5.20 -13.91 0.33
CA ARG A 23 4.73 -14.59 1.51
C ARG A 23 3.58 -15.53 1.21
N ARG A 24 3.22 -15.65 -0.05
CA ARG A 24 2.16 -16.55 -0.51
C ARG A 24 0.83 -16.25 0.14
N LEU A 25 0.55 -14.98 0.29
CA LEU A 25 -0.72 -14.55 0.85
C LEU A 25 -1.63 -14.10 -0.27
N SER A 26 -2.89 -14.52 -0.23
CA SER A 26 -3.84 -14.02 -1.21
C SER A 26 -4.33 -12.67 -0.73
N ILE A 27 -4.81 -11.87 -1.64
CA ILE A 27 -5.32 -10.57 -1.26
C ILE A 27 -6.57 -10.73 -0.40
N LYS A 28 -7.29 -11.81 -0.60
CA LYS A 28 -8.47 -12.05 0.21
C LYS A 28 -8.06 -12.32 1.66
N GLN A 29 -7.00 -13.07 1.85
CA GLN A 29 -6.55 -13.37 3.20
C GLN A 29 -6.13 -12.08 3.90
N VAL A 30 -5.40 -11.23 3.20
CA VAL A 30 -4.98 -9.96 3.79
C VAL A 30 -6.21 -9.13 4.14
N SER A 31 -7.16 -9.10 3.22
CA SER A 31 -8.37 -8.33 3.43
C SER A 31 -9.07 -8.74 4.72
N GLU A 32 -9.16 -10.02 4.94
CA GLU A 32 -9.82 -10.51 6.14
C GLU A 32 -9.02 -10.18 7.38
N ASP A 33 -7.72 -10.29 7.28
CA ASP A 33 -6.89 -10.08 8.46
C ASP A 33 -6.79 -8.63 8.89
N ILE A 34 -6.73 -7.72 7.94
CA ILE A 34 -6.64 -6.31 8.33
C ILE A 34 -7.98 -5.59 8.23
N LYS A 35 -9.03 -6.34 7.91
CA LYS A 35 -10.38 -5.77 7.87
C LYS A 35 -10.51 -4.66 6.86
N ALA A 36 -9.98 -4.89 5.68
CA ALA A 36 -10.08 -3.93 4.58
C ALA A 36 -10.69 -4.63 3.39
N ARG A 37 -11.38 -3.88 2.55
CA ARG A 37 -12.02 -4.48 1.41
C ARG A 37 -10.99 -4.90 0.37
N VAL A 38 -11.24 -6.05 -0.24
CA VAL A 38 -10.33 -6.53 -1.26
C VAL A 38 -10.09 -5.50 -2.35
N LYS A 39 -11.15 -4.83 -2.77
CA LYS A 39 -11.03 -3.86 -3.83
C LYS A 39 -10.08 -2.72 -3.46
N TYR A 40 -10.11 -2.30 -2.23
CA TYR A 40 -9.22 -1.23 -1.79
C TYR A 40 -7.77 -1.68 -1.85
N LEU A 41 -7.51 -2.92 -1.46
CA LEU A 41 -6.16 -3.42 -1.50
C LEU A 41 -5.69 -3.57 -2.94
N GLU A 42 -6.59 -3.95 -3.83
CA GLU A 42 -6.25 -4.05 -5.23
C GLU A 42 -5.89 -2.69 -5.80
N TYR A 43 -6.64 -1.66 -5.42
CA TYR A 43 -6.33 -0.32 -5.88
C TYR A 43 -4.97 0.14 -5.36
N LEU A 44 -4.67 -0.19 -4.10
CA LEU A 44 -3.38 0.20 -3.55
C LEU A 44 -2.25 -0.47 -4.32
N GLU A 45 -2.40 -1.75 -4.62
CA GLU A 45 -1.33 -2.47 -5.30
C GLU A 45 -1.16 -1.98 -6.73
N ALA A 46 -2.22 -1.47 -7.33
CA ALA A 46 -2.15 -0.96 -8.67
C ALA A 46 -1.75 0.50 -8.72
N GLY A 47 -1.59 1.14 -7.58
CA GLY A 47 -1.26 2.55 -7.56
C GLY A 47 -2.43 3.44 -7.94
N ARG A 48 -3.65 2.91 -7.88
CA ARG A 48 -4.81 3.67 -8.28
C ARG A 48 -5.50 4.26 -7.06
N TYR A 49 -4.82 5.18 -6.39
CA TYR A 49 -5.39 5.79 -5.20
C TYR A 49 -6.61 6.64 -5.54
N ASP A 50 -6.68 7.08 -6.78
CA ASP A 50 -7.82 7.89 -7.21
C ASP A 50 -9.11 7.09 -7.21
N LEU A 51 -9.04 5.77 -7.19
CA LEU A 51 -10.25 4.97 -7.19
C LEU A 51 -10.75 4.68 -5.78
N LEU A 52 -9.98 5.04 -4.78
CA LEU A 52 -10.42 4.80 -3.41
C LEU A 52 -11.48 5.84 -3.03
N PRO A 53 -12.47 5.44 -2.26
CA PRO A 53 -13.48 6.41 -1.82
C PRO A 53 -12.88 7.50 -0.98
N ALA A 54 -13.50 8.67 -1.00
CA ALA A 54 -12.97 9.80 -0.29
C ALA A 54 -12.91 9.58 1.21
N ASN A 55 -13.76 8.71 1.73
CA ASN A 55 -13.75 8.50 3.18
C ASN A 55 -12.72 7.47 3.61
N VAL A 56 -11.95 6.92 2.70
CA VAL A 56 -10.91 5.99 3.08
C VAL A 56 -9.64 6.76 3.41
N TYR A 57 -9.08 6.46 4.56
CA TYR A 57 -7.83 7.12 4.94
C TYR A 57 -6.69 6.30 4.34
N VAL A 58 -6.19 6.75 3.23
CA VAL A 58 -5.24 5.98 2.44
C VAL A 58 -3.97 5.68 3.21
N ARG A 59 -3.45 6.68 3.94
CA ARG A 59 -2.21 6.46 4.67
C ARG A 59 -2.38 5.43 5.77
N GLY A 60 -3.51 5.43 6.43
CA GLY A 60 -3.77 4.42 7.44
C GLY A 60 -3.90 3.05 6.85
N LEU A 61 -4.53 2.96 5.69
CA LEU A 61 -4.67 1.69 5.02
C LEU A 61 -3.32 1.15 4.59
N VAL A 62 -2.47 2.01 4.05
CA VAL A 62 -1.13 1.61 3.65
C VAL A 62 -0.34 1.15 4.86
N LYS A 63 -0.46 1.88 5.96
CA LYS A 63 0.27 1.53 7.16
C LYS A 63 -0.15 0.16 7.67
N ASN A 64 -1.45 -0.09 7.72
CA ASN A 64 -1.94 -1.37 8.20
C ASN A 64 -1.48 -2.51 7.30
N TYR A 65 -1.51 -2.29 6.02
CA TYR A 65 -1.10 -3.30 5.07
C TYR A 65 0.39 -3.57 5.22
N ALA A 66 1.17 -2.51 5.29
CA ALA A 66 2.62 -2.67 5.40
C ALA A 66 2.98 -3.38 6.70
N GLU A 67 2.33 -3.01 7.79
CA GLU A 67 2.63 -3.66 9.06
C GLU A 67 2.25 -5.11 9.05
N TYR A 68 1.13 -5.43 8.42
CA TYR A 68 0.71 -6.80 8.32
C TYR A 68 1.75 -7.63 7.56
N LEU A 69 2.35 -7.04 6.54
CA LEU A 69 3.34 -7.74 5.75
C LEU A 69 4.72 -7.75 6.41
N GLY A 70 4.87 -7.05 7.51
CA GLY A 70 6.15 -7.01 8.19
C GLY A 70 7.07 -5.94 7.67
N LEU A 71 6.56 -5.01 6.88
CA LEU A 71 7.37 -3.91 6.39
C LEU A 71 7.34 -2.78 7.41
N PRO A 72 8.41 -2.02 7.54
CA PRO A 72 8.39 -0.89 8.45
C PRO A 72 7.42 0.14 7.94
N SER A 73 6.39 0.39 8.69
CA SER A 73 5.35 1.30 8.21
C SER A 73 5.87 2.71 8.04
N ASN A 74 6.82 3.11 8.86
CA ASN A 74 7.33 4.46 8.69
C ASN A 74 8.14 4.56 7.42
N GLN A 75 8.71 3.47 6.91
CA GLN A 75 9.38 3.53 5.65
C GLN A 75 8.40 3.56 4.52
N ALA A 76 7.30 2.88 4.63
CA ALA A 76 6.31 2.87 3.58
C ALA A 76 5.69 4.24 3.39
N ILE A 77 5.55 5.01 4.49
CA ILE A 77 4.93 6.30 4.38
C ILE A 77 5.93 7.41 4.32
N ARG A 78 7.17 7.10 4.69
CA ARG A 78 8.16 8.12 4.85
C ARG A 78 8.40 8.96 3.65
N SER A 79 8.29 8.38 2.49
CA SER A 79 8.54 9.16 1.30
C SER A 79 7.60 10.34 1.23
N GLU A 80 6.47 10.28 1.88
CA GLU A 80 5.58 11.38 1.86
C GLU A 80 5.82 12.32 2.97
N GLU A 81 6.41 11.86 4.05
CA GLU A 81 6.60 12.73 5.15
C GLU A 81 7.98 13.01 5.46
N HIS A 82 8.89 12.71 4.61
CA HIS A 82 10.25 12.82 4.98
C HIS A 82 10.67 14.20 5.26
N THR A 83 9.84 15.13 5.03
CA THR A 83 10.21 16.47 5.36
C THR A 83 10.51 16.63 6.81
N SER A 84 9.93 15.88 7.61
CA SER A 84 10.24 16.10 9.00
C SER A 84 11.60 15.53 9.33
#